data_76091e168cc949eb473b457a633c8b1e
#
_entry.id   76091e168cc949eb473b457a633c8b1e
#
_cell.length_a   1.000
_cell.length_b   1.000
_cell.length_c   1.000
_cell.angle_alpha   90.00
_cell.angle_beta   90.00
_cell.angle_gamma   90.00
#
_symmetry.space_group_name_H-M   'P 1'
#
loop_
_entity.id
_entity.type
_entity.pdbx_description
1 polymer ?
#
loop_
_entity_poly.entity_id
_entity_poly.type
_entity_poly.pdbx_seq_one_letter_code
_entity_poly.pdbx_strand_id
1 'polypeptide(L)'
;VRDGRTYVSVVSEDHDERLDGLVGPDGRTLEALQELVRLAVLAATGHRSRLILDVCGHRERRNVALRTAAQAAVERVRAGEGPVHLEPMGAYERKIVHDVVADAGLTSESEGEGARRHVVISADD
;
A
#
# COMPACT_ATOMS: atom_id res chain seq x y z
N VAL A 1 -2.13 -18.97 5.52
CA VAL A 1 -2.96 -18.64 4.34
C VAL A 1 -4.18 -17.87 4.78
N ARG A 2 -4.41 -16.71 4.20
CA ARG A 2 -5.57 -15.85 4.48
C ARG A 2 -6.22 -15.45 3.15
N ASP A 3 -7.52 -15.59 3.03
CA ASP A 3 -8.28 -15.20 1.83
C ASP A 3 -7.69 -15.78 0.54
N GLY A 4 -7.22 -17.02 0.58
CA GLY A 4 -6.59 -17.68 -0.56
C GLY A 4 -5.19 -17.20 -0.88
N ARG A 5 -4.58 -16.35 -0.02
CA ARG A 5 -3.21 -15.86 -0.19
C ARG A 5 -2.28 -16.48 0.84
N THR A 6 -1.04 -16.67 0.44
CA THR A 6 0.02 -17.12 1.34
C THR A 6 0.79 -15.91 1.83
N TYR A 7 0.87 -15.74 3.15
CA TYR A 7 1.62 -14.65 3.76
C TYR A 7 2.95 -15.18 4.28
N VAL A 8 4.04 -14.54 3.87
CA VAL A 8 5.40 -14.87 4.31
C VAL A 8 5.97 -13.65 5.01
N SER A 9 6.37 -13.82 6.26
CA SER A 9 6.94 -12.72 7.04
C SER A 9 8.39 -12.99 7.39
N VAL A 10 9.24 -11.99 7.17
CA VAL A 10 10.63 -12.00 7.63
C VAL A 10 10.66 -11.21 8.93
N VAL A 11 11.03 -11.88 10.01
CA VAL A 11 11.04 -11.26 11.34
C VAL A 11 12.37 -11.51 12.05
N SER A 12 12.66 -10.66 13.03
CA SER A 12 13.79 -10.82 13.93
C SER A 12 13.30 -10.62 15.35
N GLU A 13 13.85 -11.40 16.30
CA GLU A 13 13.46 -11.30 17.71
C GLU A 13 13.71 -9.89 18.28
N ASP A 14 14.78 -9.25 17.85
CA ASP A 14 15.24 -7.96 18.37
C ASP A 14 15.16 -6.84 17.34
N HIS A 15 14.18 -6.82 16.49
CA HIS A 15 14.02 -5.84 15.41
C HIS A 15 15.38 -5.35 14.84
N ASP A 16 15.97 -6.12 13.97
CA ASP A 16 17.25 -5.78 13.35
C ASP A 16 17.07 -4.69 12.29
N GLU A 17 17.69 -3.52 12.50
CA GLU A 17 17.64 -2.40 11.57
C GLU A 17 18.07 -2.75 10.16
N ARG A 18 18.94 -3.78 10.00
CA ARG A 18 19.33 -4.26 8.68
C ARG A 18 18.15 -4.78 7.86
N LEU A 19 17.10 -5.26 8.52
CA LEU A 19 15.90 -5.72 7.83
C LEU A 19 15.13 -4.54 7.20
N ASP A 20 15.29 -3.34 7.71
CA ASP A 20 14.64 -2.16 7.15
C ASP A 20 15.11 -1.88 5.72
N GLY A 21 16.33 -2.28 5.38
CA GLY A 21 16.84 -2.21 4.00
C GLY A 21 16.06 -3.08 3.02
N LEU A 22 15.37 -4.12 3.50
CA LEU A 22 14.52 -4.97 2.67
C LEU A 22 13.20 -4.30 2.32
N VAL A 23 12.79 -3.30 3.08
CA VAL A 23 11.59 -2.52 2.81
C VAL A 23 11.86 -1.43 1.78
N GLY A 24 12.95 -0.68 1.98
CA GLY A 24 13.36 0.42 1.11
C GLY A 24 12.46 1.65 1.22
N PRO A 25 12.73 2.71 0.43
CA PRO A 25 11.92 3.91 0.44
C PRO A 25 10.47 3.59 0.02
N ASP A 26 9.51 4.01 0.83
CA ASP A 26 8.07 3.82 0.57
C ASP A 26 7.68 2.37 0.28
N GLY A 27 8.44 1.41 0.81
CA GLY A 27 8.16 -0.01 0.60
C GLY A 27 8.51 -0.55 -0.78
N ARG A 28 9.23 0.22 -1.59
CA ARG A 28 9.55 -0.17 -2.98
C ARG A 28 10.44 -1.40 -3.08
N THR A 29 11.43 -1.53 -2.19
CA THR A 29 12.29 -2.71 -2.17
C THR A 29 11.49 -3.94 -1.79
N LEU A 30 10.60 -3.82 -0.81
CA LEU A 30 9.72 -4.91 -0.40
C LEU A 30 8.81 -5.36 -1.55
N GLU A 31 8.21 -4.43 -2.29
CA GLU A 31 7.38 -4.75 -3.44
C GLU A 31 8.18 -5.46 -4.55
N ALA A 32 9.40 -4.99 -4.81
CA ALA A 32 10.28 -5.62 -5.79
C ALA A 32 10.66 -7.04 -5.37
N LEU A 33 10.99 -7.25 -4.09
CA LEU A 33 11.29 -8.59 -3.55
C LEU A 33 10.09 -9.52 -3.67
N GLN A 34 8.88 -9.02 -3.38
CA GLN A 34 7.66 -9.80 -3.52
C GLN A 34 7.47 -10.28 -4.95
N GLU A 35 7.65 -9.40 -5.93
CA GLU A 35 7.55 -9.78 -7.33
C GLU A 35 8.60 -10.81 -7.75
N LEU A 36 9.86 -10.66 -7.28
CA LEU A 36 10.90 -11.64 -7.54
C LEU A 36 10.56 -13.01 -6.96
N VAL A 37 10.01 -13.07 -5.74
CA VAL A 37 9.59 -14.33 -5.13
C VAL A 37 8.44 -14.95 -5.91
N ARG A 38 7.46 -14.15 -6.32
CA ARG A 38 6.34 -14.63 -7.14
C ARG A 38 6.81 -15.20 -8.48
N LEU A 39 7.76 -14.53 -9.14
CA LEU A 39 8.33 -15.01 -10.39
C LEU A 39 9.13 -16.30 -10.19
N ALA A 40 9.86 -16.43 -9.09
CA ALA A 40 10.61 -17.65 -8.78
C ALA A 40 9.65 -18.82 -8.55
N VAL A 41 8.54 -18.60 -7.86
CA VAL A 41 7.52 -19.63 -7.64
C VAL A 41 6.88 -20.04 -8.97
N LEU A 42 6.56 -19.07 -9.82
CA LEU A 42 6.01 -19.35 -11.14
C LEU A 42 6.97 -20.21 -11.98
N ALA A 43 8.27 -19.86 -11.97
CA ALA A 43 9.29 -20.62 -12.70
C ALA A 43 9.44 -22.05 -12.19
N ALA A 44 9.35 -22.24 -10.86
CA ALA A 44 9.53 -23.55 -10.23
C ALA A 44 8.29 -24.46 -10.33
N THR A 45 7.09 -23.89 -10.32
CA THR A 45 5.83 -24.65 -10.24
C THR A 45 4.96 -24.56 -11.48
N GLY A 46 5.19 -23.58 -12.36
CA GLY A 46 4.33 -23.30 -13.49
C GLY A 46 3.01 -22.61 -13.13
N HIS A 47 2.82 -22.26 -11.85
CA HIS A 47 1.60 -21.63 -11.36
C HIS A 47 1.87 -20.26 -10.74
N ARG A 48 0.99 -19.30 -11.01
CA ARG A 48 1.08 -17.97 -10.39
C ARG A 48 0.72 -18.08 -8.90
N SER A 49 1.48 -17.37 -8.09
CA SER A 49 1.27 -17.33 -6.64
C SER A 49 0.60 -16.02 -6.23
N ARG A 50 -0.28 -16.11 -5.22
CA ARG A 50 -0.86 -14.94 -4.56
C ARG A 50 -0.12 -14.60 -3.25
N LEU A 51 1.16 -14.92 -3.23
CA LEU A 51 2.02 -14.72 -2.07
C LEU A 51 2.18 -13.23 -1.74
N ILE A 52 2.09 -12.91 -0.45
CA ILE A 52 2.38 -11.58 0.10
C ILE A 52 3.61 -11.70 0.98
N LEU A 53 4.64 -10.94 0.66
CA LEU A 53 5.86 -10.87 1.44
C LEU A 53 5.82 -9.65 2.37
N ASP A 54 6.19 -9.84 3.63
CA ASP A 54 6.29 -8.73 4.58
C ASP A 54 7.59 -8.82 5.38
N VAL A 55 8.01 -7.70 5.94
CA VAL A 55 9.21 -7.60 6.77
C VAL A 55 8.84 -6.87 8.06
N CYS A 56 9.00 -7.56 9.19
CA CYS A 56 8.79 -6.98 10.54
C CYS A 56 7.46 -6.21 10.70
N GLY A 57 6.39 -6.69 10.10
CA GLY A 57 5.07 -6.06 10.22
C GLY A 57 4.96 -4.71 9.50
N HIS A 58 5.83 -4.43 8.54
CA HIS A 58 5.82 -3.17 7.80
C HIS A 58 4.47 -2.87 7.14
N ARG A 59 3.86 -3.88 6.51
CA ARG A 59 2.60 -3.66 5.78
C ARG A 59 1.48 -3.21 6.70
N GLU A 60 1.36 -3.83 7.89
CA GLU A 60 0.33 -3.43 8.84
C GLU A 60 0.54 -2.00 9.34
N ARG A 61 1.77 -1.64 9.68
CA ARG A 61 2.08 -0.27 10.11
C ARG A 61 1.82 0.72 8.98
N ARG A 62 2.19 0.39 7.76
CA ARG A 62 1.96 1.24 6.60
C ARG A 62 0.46 1.38 6.32
N ASN A 63 -0.30 0.29 6.43
CA ASN A 63 -1.76 0.32 6.23
C ASN A 63 -2.44 1.24 7.25
N VAL A 64 -2.03 1.18 8.52
CA VAL A 64 -2.57 2.07 9.56
C VAL A 64 -2.24 3.53 9.21
N ALA A 65 -1.00 3.81 8.81
CA ALA A 65 -0.59 5.17 8.45
C ALA A 65 -1.38 5.69 7.24
N LEU A 66 -1.62 4.84 6.24
CA LEU A 66 -2.39 5.21 5.06
C LEU A 66 -3.84 5.50 5.39
N ARG A 67 -4.46 4.69 6.23
CA ARG A 67 -5.84 4.92 6.65
C ARG A 67 -5.97 6.22 7.43
N THR A 68 -5.01 6.49 8.32
CA THR A 68 -4.99 7.73 9.09
C THR A 68 -4.85 8.95 8.16
N ALA A 69 -3.93 8.89 7.21
CA ALA A 69 -3.74 9.96 6.23
C ALA A 69 -4.98 10.19 5.37
N ALA A 70 -5.60 9.09 4.93
CA ALA A 70 -6.82 9.17 4.11
C ALA A 70 -7.98 9.79 4.90
N GLN A 71 -8.14 9.40 6.16
CA GLN A 71 -9.19 9.96 7.03
C GLN A 71 -8.97 11.44 7.28
N ALA A 72 -7.74 11.86 7.51
CA ALA A 72 -7.41 13.28 7.69
C ALA A 72 -7.73 14.08 6.42
N ALA A 73 -7.42 13.53 5.25
CA ALA A 73 -7.74 14.17 3.98
C ALA A 73 -9.25 14.25 3.74
N VAL A 74 -10.01 13.21 4.11
CA VAL A 74 -11.47 13.21 4.04
C VAL A 74 -12.05 14.36 4.88
N GLU A 75 -11.56 14.55 6.09
CA GLU A 75 -12.03 15.64 6.95
C GLU A 75 -11.71 17.00 6.36
N ARG A 76 -10.58 17.17 5.70
CA ARG A 76 -10.23 18.42 5.02
C ARG A 76 -11.17 18.71 3.87
N VAL A 77 -11.52 17.70 3.08
CA VAL A 77 -12.47 17.86 1.98
C VAL A 77 -13.85 18.22 2.52
N ARG A 78 -14.29 17.57 3.59
CA ARG A 78 -15.57 17.87 4.24
C ARG A 78 -15.60 19.28 4.80
N ALA A 79 -14.45 19.80 5.21
CA ALA A 79 -14.35 21.19 5.70
C ALA A 79 -14.33 22.22 4.58
N GLY A 80 -14.41 21.80 3.33
CA GLY A 80 -14.50 22.69 2.18
C GLY A 80 -13.16 23.13 1.59
N GLU A 81 -12.08 22.41 1.89
CA GLU A 81 -10.75 22.78 1.37
C GLU A 81 -10.54 22.43 -0.11
N GLY A 82 -11.54 21.89 -0.79
CA GLY A 82 -11.39 21.50 -2.19
C GLY A 82 -10.64 20.19 -2.35
N PRO A 83 -10.23 19.85 -3.58
CA PRO A 83 -9.50 18.59 -3.80
C PRO A 83 -8.20 18.51 -2.99
N VAL A 84 -7.99 17.37 -2.36
CA VAL A 84 -6.77 17.12 -1.57
C VAL A 84 -5.93 16.07 -2.28
N HIS A 85 -4.68 16.42 -2.56
CA HIS A 85 -3.71 15.52 -3.18
C HIS A 85 -2.87 14.85 -2.11
N LEU A 86 -2.82 13.52 -2.14
CA LEU A 86 -1.96 12.75 -1.25
C LEU A 86 -0.58 12.56 -1.89
N GLU A 87 0.36 12.07 -1.11
CA GLU A 87 1.69 11.76 -1.62
C GLU A 87 1.64 10.57 -2.60
N PRO A 88 2.57 10.51 -3.57
CA PRO A 88 2.62 9.38 -4.48
C PRO A 88 2.78 8.05 -3.76
N MET A 89 2.12 7.02 -4.26
CA MET A 89 2.20 5.68 -3.70
C MET A 89 1.87 4.63 -4.76
N GLY A 90 2.23 3.40 -4.50
CA GLY A 90 1.97 2.28 -5.42
C GLY A 90 0.49 1.91 -5.50
N ALA A 91 0.15 1.08 -6.48
CA ALA A 91 -1.24 0.69 -6.75
C ALA A 91 -1.91 0.01 -5.55
N TYR A 92 -1.19 -0.86 -4.85
CA TYR A 92 -1.72 -1.54 -3.67
C TYR A 92 -2.13 -0.53 -2.58
N GLU A 93 -1.28 0.46 -2.32
CA GLU A 93 -1.54 1.47 -1.31
C GLU A 93 -2.65 2.43 -1.73
N ARG A 94 -2.69 2.80 -3.01
CA ARG A 94 -3.77 3.67 -3.53
C ARG A 94 -5.13 3.01 -3.38
N LYS A 95 -5.21 1.69 -3.55
CA LYS A 95 -6.45 0.95 -3.35
C LYS A 95 -6.96 1.08 -1.91
N ILE A 96 -6.06 1.01 -0.93
CA ILE A 96 -6.43 1.19 0.48
C ILE A 96 -7.05 2.57 0.69
N VAL A 97 -6.43 3.60 0.13
CA VAL A 97 -6.94 4.97 0.23
C VAL A 97 -8.31 5.12 -0.46
N HIS A 98 -8.46 4.58 -1.68
CA HIS A 98 -9.73 4.63 -2.39
C HIS A 98 -10.86 3.97 -1.59
N ASP A 99 -10.57 2.85 -0.94
CA ASP A 99 -11.57 2.15 -0.12
C ASP A 99 -12.01 2.99 1.08
N VAL A 100 -11.06 3.65 1.77
CA VAL A 100 -11.37 4.55 2.88
C VAL A 100 -12.25 5.71 2.42
N VAL A 101 -11.90 6.32 1.29
CA VAL A 101 -12.64 7.46 0.74
C VAL A 101 -14.05 7.06 0.32
N ALA A 102 -14.19 5.90 -0.33
CA ALA A 102 -15.49 5.38 -0.73
C ALA A 102 -16.39 5.12 0.47
N ASP A 103 -15.83 4.54 1.54
CA ASP A 103 -16.56 4.28 2.78
C ASP A 103 -17.03 5.60 3.44
N ALA A 104 -16.32 6.69 3.20
CA ALA A 104 -16.69 8.01 3.71
C ALA A 104 -17.69 8.74 2.81
N GLY A 105 -18.07 8.15 1.67
CA GLY A 105 -19.03 8.74 0.75
C GLY A 105 -18.45 9.83 -0.15
N LEU A 106 -17.13 9.89 -0.28
CA LEU A 106 -16.46 10.86 -1.15
C LEU A 106 -15.92 10.18 -2.41
N THR A 107 -15.45 10.99 -3.34
CA THR A 107 -14.87 10.54 -4.61
C THR A 107 -13.34 10.64 -4.57
N SER A 108 -12.67 9.65 -5.13
CA SER A 108 -11.23 9.70 -5.28
C SER A 108 -10.82 9.18 -6.65
N GLU A 109 -9.73 9.74 -7.17
CA GLU A 109 -9.13 9.32 -8.43
C GLU A 109 -7.62 9.25 -8.28
N SER A 110 -6.99 8.41 -9.09
CA SER A 110 -5.53 8.40 -9.18
C SER A 110 -5.09 9.27 -10.35
N GLU A 111 -4.12 10.14 -10.12
CA GLU A 111 -3.56 11.02 -11.15
C GLU A 111 -2.05 10.88 -11.19
N GLY A 112 -1.45 11.28 -12.31
CA GLY A 112 -0.01 11.19 -12.53
C GLY A 112 0.40 9.85 -13.11
N GLU A 113 1.69 9.71 -13.37
CA GLU A 113 2.26 8.51 -13.99
C GLU A 113 3.46 7.98 -13.21
N GLY A 114 3.63 6.66 -13.22
CA GLY A 114 4.79 6.02 -12.61
C GLY A 114 4.95 6.35 -11.14
N ALA A 115 6.15 6.79 -10.77
CA ALA A 115 6.48 7.11 -9.40
C ALA A 115 5.78 8.35 -8.84
N ARG A 116 5.09 9.12 -9.70
CA ARG A 116 4.36 10.32 -9.30
C ARG A 116 2.86 10.09 -9.13
N ARG A 117 2.39 8.87 -9.44
CA ARG A 117 0.96 8.59 -9.38
C ARG A 117 0.47 8.61 -7.94
N HIS A 118 -0.58 9.37 -7.72
CA HIS A 118 -1.11 9.66 -6.39
C HIS A 118 -2.63 9.74 -6.40
N VAL A 119 -3.23 9.73 -5.23
CA VAL A 119 -4.69 9.83 -5.06
C VAL A 119 -5.10 11.29 -4.85
N VAL A 120 -6.17 11.69 -5.51
CA VAL A 120 -6.82 12.98 -5.31
C VAL A 120 -8.23 12.72 -4.77
N ILE A 121 -8.56 13.34 -3.65
CA ILE A 121 -9.85 13.18 -2.98
C ILE A 121 -10.65 14.44 -3.15
N SER A 122 -11.91 14.31 -3.57
CA SER A 122 -12.80 15.44 -3.77
C SER A 122 -14.19 15.16 -3.23
N ALA A 123 -14.95 16.23 -3.04
CA ALA A 123 -16.33 16.10 -2.64
C ALA A 123 -17.15 15.46 -3.77
N ASP A 124 -18.08 14.61 -3.39
CA ASP A 124 -19.02 14.01 -4.34
C ASP A 124 -20.15 14.99 -4.58
N ASP A 125 -20.24 15.47 -5.80
CA ASP A 125 -21.29 16.43 -6.19
C ASP A 125 -22.50 15.71 -6.77
#